data_b4813de87eace4f6542a8241c02b5f10
#
_entry.id   b4813de87eace4f6542a8241c02b5f10
#
_cell.length_a   1.000
_cell.length_b   1.000
_cell.length_c   1.000
_cell.angle_alpha   90.00
_cell.angle_beta   90.00
_cell.angle_gamma   90.00
#
_symmetry.space_group_name_H-M   'P 1'
#
loop_
_entity.id
_entity.type
_entity.pdbx_description
1 polymer ?
#
loop_
_entity_poly.entity_id
_entity_poly.type
_entity_poly.pdbx_seq_one_letter_code
_entity_poly.pdbx_strand_id
1 'polypeptide(L)'
;MKQQLTKGEHFSLIEYARSIKMDENFKHFSKDFHYALVTKNKHIDISNFSVQKKQFSKYIPTKDSHQYIQVFKSKKSYEKKLSELKRKVLLLQTLLLFIFALISYFLAKNALEPLNNSIETLDKFAKDLIHDLNTPVTAMKLNMKLLEKQTNLQESKAFIRLGKSVKSISELHSSLTTLLEEKTFQITPLNLCSVVQDVIELHQTNYPKIHFEIQCSPFEMKANENALKQILHNLISNACQYNKENGYVKIYTKEKKLFIEDSGVGIKEPQKIFQREYSAQNSSGLGLDIVKRLCEAMNIQIDVTSSNQGSSFSLAF
;
A
#
# COMPACT_ATOMS: atom_id res chain seq x y z
N MET A 1 13.53 -6.64 -40.46
CA MET A 1 15.00 -6.77 -40.43
C MET A 1 15.51 -8.12 -40.97
N LYS A 2 15.20 -9.28 -40.35
CA LYS A 2 15.60 -10.62 -40.87
C LYS A 2 15.15 -10.86 -42.30
N GLN A 3 13.91 -10.52 -42.64
CA GLN A 3 13.37 -10.64 -43.99
C GLN A 3 14.13 -9.77 -45.04
N GLN A 4 14.53 -8.56 -44.68
CA GLN A 4 15.31 -7.68 -45.56
C GLN A 4 16.70 -8.25 -45.84
N LEU A 5 17.39 -8.76 -44.78
CA LEU A 5 18.67 -9.45 -44.96
C LEU A 5 18.54 -10.68 -45.86
N THR A 6 17.48 -11.50 -45.68
CA THR A 6 17.22 -12.68 -46.51
C THR A 6 16.90 -12.29 -47.96
N LYS A 7 16.16 -11.20 -48.20
CA LYS A 7 15.94 -10.65 -49.55
C LYS A 7 17.25 -10.24 -50.23
N GLY A 8 18.14 -9.58 -49.46
CA GLY A 8 19.47 -9.20 -49.94
C GLY A 8 20.33 -10.41 -50.34
N GLU A 9 20.27 -11.52 -49.58
CA GLU A 9 20.97 -12.76 -49.92
C GLU A 9 20.39 -13.42 -51.17
N HIS A 10 19.08 -13.41 -51.35
CA HIS A 10 18.42 -13.89 -52.58
C HIS A 10 18.86 -13.09 -53.78
N PHE A 11 18.89 -11.76 -53.70
CA PHE A 11 19.34 -10.90 -54.79
C PHE A 11 20.80 -11.16 -55.18
N SER A 12 21.69 -11.31 -54.17
CA SER A 12 23.11 -11.63 -54.44
C SER A 12 23.35 -12.96 -55.14
N LEU A 13 22.51 -13.97 -54.91
CA LEU A 13 22.56 -15.23 -55.65
C LEU A 13 22.14 -15.06 -57.12
N ILE A 14 21.15 -14.21 -57.39
CA ILE A 14 20.70 -13.92 -58.76
C ILE A 14 21.80 -13.16 -59.54
N GLU A 15 22.41 -12.14 -58.90
CA GLU A 15 23.51 -11.39 -59.51
C GLU A 15 24.71 -12.30 -59.87
N TYR A 16 25.12 -13.14 -58.91
CA TYR A 16 26.21 -14.06 -59.14
C TYR A 16 25.89 -15.04 -60.26
N ALA A 17 24.69 -15.54 -60.35
CA ALA A 17 24.29 -16.43 -61.44
C ALA A 17 24.22 -15.73 -62.78
N ARG A 18 23.85 -14.49 -62.89
CA ARG A 18 23.91 -13.67 -64.09
C ARG A 18 25.37 -13.53 -64.61
N SER A 19 26.28 -13.26 -63.65
CA SER A 19 27.72 -13.13 -64.01
C SER A 19 28.27 -14.43 -64.57
N ILE A 20 27.92 -15.61 -64.02
CA ILE A 20 28.30 -16.91 -64.57
C ILE A 20 27.75 -17.13 -66.02
N LYS A 21 26.51 -16.66 -66.23
CA LYS A 21 25.83 -16.86 -67.52
C LYS A 21 26.40 -15.97 -68.66
N MET A 22 27.00 -14.83 -68.25
CA MET A 22 27.56 -13.85 -69.21
C MET A 22 29.02 -14.19 -69.66
N ASP A 23 29.79 -14.89 -68.82
CA ASP A 23 31.18 -15.23 -69.07
C ASP A 23 31.46 -16.67 -68.66
N GLU A 24 31.69 -17.56 -69.66
CA GLU A 24 31.99 -18.97 -69.41
C GLU A 24 33.34 -19.20 -68.68
N ASN A 25 34.25 -18.19 -68.68
CA ASN A 25 35.52 -18.19 -67.97
C ASN A 25 35.47 -17.39 -66.62
N PHE A 26 34.28 -17.13 -66.09
CA PHE A 26 34.07 -16.35 -64.87
C PHE A 26 34.84 -16.95 -63.70
N LYS A 27 35.87 -16.25 -63.25
CA LYS A 27 36.59 -16.57 -62.02
C LYS A 27 35.77 -16.09 -60.79
N HIS A 28 35.66 -16.96 -59.80
CA HIS A 28 34.93 -16.68 -58.57
C HIS A 28 35.18 -15.30 -57.98
N PHE A 29 34.13 -14.47 -57.86
CA PHE A 29 34.20 -13.13 -57.29
C PHE A 29 34.36 -13.12 -55.74
N SER A 30 34.03 -14.23 -55.07
CA SER A 30 34.13 -14.33 -53.62
C SER A 30 34.21 -15.81 -53.19
N LYS A 31 34.98 -16.07 -52.13
CA LYS A 31 35.08 -17.38 -51.48
C LYS A 31 33.74 -17.90 -50.89
N ASP A 32 32.73 -17.05 -50.79
CA ASP A 32 31.44 -17.40 -50.21
C ASP A 32 30.47 -18.01 -51.22
N PHE A 33 30.75 -17.93 -52.53
CA PHE A 33 29.88 -18.44 -53.59
C PHE A 33 30.49 -19.66 -54.29
N HIS A 34 29.65 -20.65 -54.58
CA HIS A 34 29.96 -21.81 -55.38
C HIS A 34 28.80 -22.06 -56.30
N TYR A 35 29.09 -22.73 -57.47
CA TYR A 35 28.05 -23.17 -58.38
C TYR A 35 28.30 -24.59 -58.82
N ALA A 36 27.23 -25.27 -59.23
CA ALA A 36 27.27 -26.59 -59.89
C ALA A 36 26.28 -26.60 -61.04
N LEU A 37 26.69 -27.22 -62.12
CA LEU A 37 25.79 -27.57 -63.25
C LEU A 37 25.05 -28.86 -62.86
N VAL A 38 23.73 -28.82 -62.87
CA VAL A 38 22.88 -29.93 -62.46
C VAL A 38 21.92 -30.25 -63.58
N THR A 39 22.01 -31.48 -64.12
CA THR A 39 21.06 -31.99 -65.10
C THR A 39 19.95 -32.73 -64.41
N LYS A 40 18.70 -32.35 -64.66
CA LYS A 40 17.54 -33.00 -64.05
C LYS A 40 16.45 -33.24 -65.09
N ASN A 41 15.89 -34.46 -65.06
CA ASN A 41 14.84 -34.88 -65.97
C ASN A 41 13.43 -34.40 -65.58
N LYS A 42 13.31 -33.69 -64.44
CA LYS A 42 12.05 -33.10 -63.97
C LYS A 42 12.17 -31.57 -63.90
N HIS A 43 11.08 -30.91 -64.24
CA HIS A 43 10.98 -29.46 -64.13
C HIS A 43 11.24 -29.02 -62.69
N ILE A 44 12.24 -28.14 -62.51
CA ILE A 44 12.58 -27.58 -61.18
C ILE A 44 11.84 -26.25 -61.02
N ASP A 45 11.22 -26.04 -59.86
CA ASP A 45 10.71 -24.74 -59.51
C ASP A 45 11.87 -23.76 -59.28
N ILE A 46 12.12 -22.92 -60.28
CA ILE A 46 13.17 -21.88 -60.29
C ILE A 46 12.80 -20.66 -59.46
N SER A 47 11.53 -20.52 -59.04
CA SER A 47 11.10 -19.44 -58.17
C SER A 47 11.60 -19.62 -56.72
N ASN A 48 11.83 -20.87 -56.33
CA ASN A 48 12.23 -21.22 -54.98
C ASN A 48 13.68 -20.84 -54.65
N PHE A 49 13.79 -20.09 -53.55
CA PHE A 49 15.02 -19.80 -52.83
C PHE A 49 15.11 -20.78 -51.65
N SER A 50 16.06 -21.68 -51.68
CA SER A 50 16.23 -22.69 -50.66
C SER A 50 17.19 -22.23 -49.55
N VAL A 51 16.74 -22.38 -48.31
CA VAL A 51 17.50 -22.04 -47.11
C VAL A 51 17.90 -23.33 -46.40
N GLN A 52 19.08 -23.85 -46.67
CA GLN A 52 19.62 -25.03 -46.01
C GLN A 52 20.33 -24.65 -44.70
N LYS A 53 20.71 -25.63 -43.83
CA LYS A 53 21.36 -25.35 -42.53
C LYS A 53 22.62 -24.50 -42.65
N LYS A 54 23.48 -24.72 -43.65
CA LYS A 54 24.78 -24.03 -43.76
C LYS A 54 24.90 -23.10 -44.98
N GLN A 55 23.94 -23.13 -45.90
CA GLN A 55 24.04 -22.39 -47.16
C GLN A 55 22.67 -21.98 -47.71
N PHE A 56 22.68 -20.93 -48.50
CA PHE A 56 21.57 -20.53 -49.35
C PHE A 56 21.81 -21.15 -50.73
N SER A 57 20.75 -21.58 -51.42
CA SER A 57 20.86 -22.06 -52.77
C SER A 57 19.70 -21.65 -53.65
N LYS A 58 19.96 -21.48 -54.94
CA LYS A 58 18.93 -21.16 -55.93
C LYS A 58 19.29 -21.84 -57.28
N TYR A 59 18.26 -22.34 -57.94
CA TYR A 59 18.38 -22.87 -59.31
C TYR A 59 18.07 -21.76 -60.30
N ILE A 60 18.87 -21.73 -61.37
CA ILE A 60 18.73 -20.80 -62.50
C ILE A 60 18.80 -21.61 -63.83
N PRO A 61 17.85 -21.40 -64.78
CA PRO A 61 17.83 -22.16 -66.02
C PRO A 61 18.97 -21.73 -66.89
N THR A 62 19.55 -22.72 -67.63
CA THR A 62 20.49 -22.48 -68.69
C THR A 62 19.74 -22.35 -70.04
N LYS A 63 20.46 -22.31 -71.17
CA LYS A 63 19.85 -22.35 -72.51
C LYS A 63 19.27 -23.73 -72.85
N ASP A 64 19.82 -24.80 -72.25
CA ASP A 64 19.35 -26.15 -72.41
C ASP A 64 18.20 -26.46 -71.46
N SER A 65 17.14 -27.07 -71.97
CA SER A 65 15.88 -27.31 -71.25
C SER A 65 16.00 -28.26 -70.05
N HIS A 66 17.11 -29.02 -69.94
CA HIS A 66 17.33 -29.98 -68.84
C HIS A 66 18.52 -29.66 -67.95
N GLN A 67 19.22 -28.54 -68.19
CA GLN A 67 20.36 -28.10 -67.39
C GLN A 67 20.04 -26.85 -66.56
N TYR A 68 20.46 -26.89 -65.31
CA TYR A 68 20.28 -25.80 -64.35
C TYR A 68 21.62 -25.47 -63.71
N ILE A 69 21.89 -24.19 -63.51
CA ILE A 69 22.95 -23.70 -62.62
C ILE A 69 22.41 -23.63 -61.20
N GLN A 70 22.92 -24.45 -60.30
CA GLN A 70 22.64 -24.33 -58.88
C GLN A 70 23.74 -23.50 -58.25
N VAL A 71 23.35 -22.31 -57.72
CA VAL A 71 24.26 -21.41 -57.04
C VAL A 71 24.11 -21.58 -55.52
N PHE A 72 25.21 -21.65 -54.84
CA PHE A 72 25.30 -21.78 -53.39
C PHE A 72 26.00 -20.56 -52.80
N LYS A 73 25.54 -20.11 -51.65
CA LYS A 73 26.20 -19.08 -50.84
C LYS A 73 26.29 -19.51 -49.38
N SER A 74 27.47 -19.39 -48.76
CA SER A 74 27.67 -19.71 -47.36
C SER A 74 26.87 -18.77 -46.46
N LYS A 75 26.23 -19.33 -45.43
CA LYS A 75 25.51 -18.53 -44.39
C LYS A 75 26.42 -17.84 -43.40
N LYS A 76 27.72 -18.16 -43.37
CA LYS A 76 28.65 -17.66 -42.34
C LYS A 76 28.69 -16.12 -42.26
N SER A 77 28.74 -15.47 -43.42
CA SER A 77 28.71 -13.99 -43.49
C SER A 77 27.38 -13.41 -43.05
N TYR A 78 26.27 -14.05 -43.44
CA TYR A 78 24.91 -13.66 -43.01
C TYR A 78 24.73 -13.80 -41.48
N GLU A 79 25.14 -14.93 -40.90
CA GLU A 79 25.04 -15.19 -39.46
C GLU A 79 25.89 -14.21 -38.66
N LYS A 80 27.09 -13.86 -39.13
CA LYS A 80 27.93 -12.84 -38.52
C LYS A 80 27.23 -11.47 -38.51
N LYS A 81 26.69 -11.02 -39.63
CA LYS A 81 25.95 -9.76 -39.73
C LYS A 81 24.70 -9.78 -38.83
N LEU A 82 23.97 -10.89 -38.78
CA LEU A 82 22.79 -11.04 -37.93
C LEU A 82 23.14 -11.00 -36.44
N SER A 83 24.25 -11.63 -36.04
CA SER A 83 24.72 -11.61 -34.65
C SER A 83 25.19 -10.20 -34.21
N GLU A 84 25.91 -9.51 -35.10
CA GLU A 84 26.31 -8.11 -34.84
C GLU A 84 25.10 -7.18 -34.67
N LEU A 85 24.10 -7.34 -35.54
CA LEU A 85 22.85 -6.58 -35.42
C LEU A 85 22.09 -6.89 -34.13
N LYS A 86 21.98 -8.17 -33.77
CA LYS A 86 21.36 -8.57 -32.49
C LYS A 86 22.10 -7.96 -31.30
N ARG A 87 23.44 -7.97 -31.31
CA ARG A 87 24.25 -7.37 -30.24
C ARG A 87 24.03 -5.87 -30.16
N LYS A 88 23.98 -5.15 -31.28
CA LYS A 88 23.68 -3.70 -31.28
C LYS A 88 22.29 -3.38 -30.71
N VAL A 89 21.29 -4.16 -31.10
CA VAL A 89 19.92 -3.99 -30.55
C VAL A 89 19.88 -4.26 -29.04
N LEU A 90 20.56 -5.33 -28.59
CA LEU A 90 20.63 -5.65 -27.16
C LEU A 90 21.30 -4.53 -26.36
N LEU A 91 22.44 -4.00 -26.85
CA LEU A 91 23.13 -2.88 -26.21
C LEU A 91 22.25 -1.62 -26.15
N LEU A 92 21.51 -1.32 -27.20
CA LEU A 92 20.57 -0.19 -27.20
C LEU A 92 19.45 -0.39 -26.17
N GLN A 93 18.90 -1.59 -26.09
CA GLN A 93 17.85 -1.92 -25.13
C GLN A 93 18.34 -1.82 -23.67
N THR A 94 19.54 -2.36 -23.39
CA THR A 94 20.14 -2.24 -22.05
C THR A 94 20.43 -0.80 -21.66
N LEU A 95 20.92 0.01 -22.61
CA LEU A 95 21.14 1.44 -22.37
C LEU A 95 19.84 2.19 -22.07
N LEU A 96 18.78 1.93 -22.83
CA LEU A 96 17.47 2.55 -22.60
C LEU A 96 16.88 2.15 -21.22
N LEU A 97 17.00 0.87 -20.86
CA LEU A 97 16.56 0.40 -19.54
C LEU A 97 17.34 1.08 -18.40
N PHE A 98 18.64 1.25 -18.56
CA PHE A 98 19.48 1.93 -17.58
C PHE A 98 19.09 3.41 -17.44
N ILE A 99 18.87 4.12 -18.54
CA ILE A 99 18.40 5.51 -18.54
C ILE A 99 17.03 5.62 -17.85
N PHE A 100 16.11 4.70 -18.18
CA PHE A 100 14.79 4.69 -17.55
C PHE A 100 14.86 4.45 -16.03
N ALA A 101 15.71 3.51 -15.59
CA ALA A 101 15.95 3.24 -14.18
C ALA A 101 16.52 4.48 -13.44
N LEU A 102 17.47 5.18 -14.06
CA LEU A 102 18.01 6.42 -13.50
C LEU A 102 16.95 7.52 -13.37
N ILE A 103 16.15 7.73 -14.41
CA ILE A 103 15.07 8.74 -14.39
C ILE A 103 14.05 8.38 -13.30
N SER A 104 13.63 7.11 -13.22
CA SER A 104 12.72 6.64 -12.17
C SER A 104 13.27 6.85 -10.77
N TYR A 105 14.55 6.56 -10.55
CA TYR A 105 15.21 6.77 -9.26
C TYR A 105 15.23 8.25 -8.87
N PHE A 106 15.61 9.14 -9.79
CA PHE A 106 15.63 10.59 -9.53
C PHE A 106 14.24 11.18 -9.29
N LEU A 107 13.24 10.75 -10.08
CA LEU A 107 11.85 11.17 -9.88
C LEU A 107 11.31 10.69 -8.52
N ALA A 108 11.53 9.42 -8.18
CA ALA A 108 11.11 8.88 -6.88
C ALA A 108 11.78 9.64 -5.72
N LYS A 109 13.08 9.87 -5.78
CA LYS A 109 13.80 10.62 -4.76
C LYS A 109 13.28 12.05 -4.61
N ASN A 110 13.17 12.79 -5.72
CA ASN A 110 12.75 14.18 -5.69
C ASN A 110 11.27 14.38 -5.30
N ALA A 111 10.41 13.40 -5.57
CA ALA A 111 9.00 13.47 -5.19
C ALA A 111 8.74 13.03 -3.74
N LEU A 112 9.44 12.00 -3.27
CA LEU A 112 9.21 11.41 -1.94
C LEU A 112 9.95 12.14 -0.81
N GLU A 113 11.15 12.67 -1.08
CA GLU A 113 11.95 13.35 -0.06
C GLU A 113 11.25 14.60 0.53
N PRO A 114 10.67 15.54 -0.27
CA PRO A 114 9.95 16.68 0.29
C PRO A 114 8.67 16.27 1.02
N LEU A 115 8.02 15.18 0.60
CA LEU A 115 6.84 14.66 1.28
C LEU A 115 7.21 14.11 2.67
N ASN A 116 8.27 13.31 2.77
CA ASN A 116 8.76 12.81 4.04
C ASN A 116 9.20 13.94 4.98
N ASN A 117 9.92 14.94 4.47
CA ASN A 117 10.35 16.11 5.25
C ASN A 117 9.13 16.92 5.77
N SER A 118 8.08 17.03 4.95
CA SER A 118 6.84 17.69 5.36
C SER A 118 6.12 16.91 6.46
N ILE A 119 6.08 15.59 6.37
CA ILE A 119 5.50 14.71 7.40
C ILE A 119 6.30 14.81 8.71
N GLU A 120 7.63 14.78 8.65
CA GLU A 120 8.48 14.94 9.84
C GLU A 120 8.33 16.31 10.48
N THR A 121 8.26 17.36 9.66
CA THR A 121 8.03 18.74 10.16
C THR A 121 6.66 18.86 10.82
N LEU A 122 5.62 18.27 10.24
CA LEU A 122 4.28 18.27 10.81
C LEU A 122 4.23 17.48 12.13
N ASP A 123 4.91 16.35 12.20
CA ASP A 123 5.01 15.51 13.40
C ASP A 123 5.71 16.26 14.56
N LYS A 124 6.83 16.95 14.22
CA LYS A 124 7.54 17.80 15.18
C LYS A 124 6.68 18.97 15.65
N PHE A 125 6.05 19.70 14.72
CA PHE A 125 5.16 20.81 15.04
C PHE A 125 3.99 20.36 15.92
N ALA A 126 3.39 19.21 15.64
CA ALA A 126 2.31 18.68 16.45
C ALA A 126 2.78 18.32 17.87
N LYS A 127 3.98 17.74 18.04
CA LYS A 127 4.58 17.48 19.36
C LYS A 127 4.87 18.75 20.13
N ASP A 128 5.42 19.77 19.48
CA ASP A 128 5.70 21.07 20.09
C ASP A 128 4.39 21.74 20.53
N LEU A 129 3.34 21.72 19.69
CA LEU A 129 2.01 22.24 20.06
C LEU A 129 1.41 21.52 21.28
N ILE A 130 1.53 20.19 21.35
CA ILE A 130 1.04 19.42 22.50
C ILE A 130 1.79 19.80 23.77
N HIS A 131 3.10 19.91 23.68
CA HIS A 131 3.91 20.36 24.82
C HIS A 131 3.49 21.75 25.29
N ASP A 132 3.30 22.71 24.38
CA ASP A 132 2.90 24.07 24.69
C ASP A 132 1.47 24.17 25.20
N LEU A 133 0.57 23.27 24.76
CA LEU A 133 -0.80 23.17 25.29
C LEU A 133 -0.85 22.52 26.67
N ASN A 134 0.11 21.71 27.05
CA ASN A 134 0.11 21.04 28.36
C ASN A 134 0.16 22.01 29.52
N THR A 135 0.93 23.09 29.39
CA THR A 135 1.07 24.14 30.44
C THR A 135 -0.26 24.88 30.72
N PRO A 136 -0.97 25.48 29.72
CA PRO A 136 -2.23 26.16 29.98
C PRO A 136 -3.34 25.18 30.37
N VAL A 137 -3.39 23.96 29.85
CA VAL A 137 -4.37 22.94 30.25
C VAL A 137 -4.19 22.56 31.73
N THR A 138 -2.95 22.37 32.15
CA THR A 138 -2.62 22.06 33.56
C THR A 138 -3.00 23.24 34.49
N ALA A 139 -2.69 24.48 34.08
CA ALA A 139 -3.07 25.69 34.80
C ALA A 139 -4.59 25.84 34.92
N MET A 140 -5.34 25.60 33.82
CA MET A 140 -6.81 25.62 33.85
C MET A 140 -7.38 24.58 34.80
N LYS A 141 -6.87 23.33 34.78
CA LYS A 141 -7.27 22.26 35.69
C LYS A 141 -7.03 22.65 37.15
N LEU A 142 -5.85 23.21 37.44
CA LEU A 142 -5.50 23.63 38.79
C LEU A 142 -6.42 24.77 39.30
N ASN A 143 -6.65 25.79 38.46
CA ASN A 143 -7.53 26.89 38.77
C ASN A 143 -8.98 26.43 38.98
N MET A 144 -9.48 25.51 38.14
CA MET A 144 -10.78 24.90 38.33
C MET A 144 -10.89 24.19 39.69
N LYS A 145 -9.87 23.39 40.05
CA LYS A 145 -9.84 22.69 41.35
C LYS A 145 -9.76 23.63 42.55
N LEU A 146 -9.14 24.81 42.40
CA LEU A 146 -9.14 25.84 43.41
C LEU A 146 -10.51 26.52 43.55
N LEU A 147 -11.17 26.80 42.41
CA LEU A 147 -12.51 27.40 42.39
C LEU A 147 -13.60 26.43 42.91
N GLU A 148 -13.47 25.12 42.69
CA GLU A 148 -14.37 24.09 43.24
C GLU A 148 -14.45 24.09 44.77
N LYS A 149 -13.38 24.54 45.45
CA LYS A 149 -13.33 24.64 46.89
C LYS A 149 -14.08 25.88 47.45
N GLN A 150 -14.51 26.80 46.57
CA GLN A 150 -15.28 27.99 46.95
C GLN A 150 -16.76 27.67 46.87
N THR A 151 -17.42 27.62 48.02
CA THR A 151 -18.79 27.13 48.26
C THR A 151 -19.88 27.80 47.41
N ASN A 152 -19.67 28.98 46.85
CA ASN A 152 -20.69 29.74 46.11
C ASN A 152 -20.61 29.59 44.58
N LEU A 153 -19.63 28.88 44.04
CA LEU A 153 -19.41 28.77 42.59
C LEU A 153 -19.87 27.43 41.97
N GLN A 154 -20.02 26.41 42.81
CA GLN A 154 -20.35 25.03 42.34
C GLN A 154 -21.72 24.95 41.62
N GLU A 155 -22.68 25.79 41.98
CA GLU A 155 -24.00 25.86 41.36
C GLU A 155 -24.05 26.77 40.13
N SER A 156 -22.97 27.49 39.83
CA SER A 156 -22.91 28.40 38.67
C SER A 156 -22.91 27.62 37.38
N LYS A 157 -23.90 27.83 36.50
CA LYS A 157 -23.93 27.25 35.14
C LYS A 157 -22.69 27.58 34.32
N ALA A 158 -22.08 28.78 34.56
CA ALA A 158 -20.86 29.19 33.87
C ALA A 158 -19.65 28.36 34.33
N PHE A 159 -19.55 28.11 35.65
CA PHE A 159 -18.48 27.27 36.21
C PHE A 159 -18.56 25.81 35.72
N ILE A 160 -19.76 25.24 35.71
CA ILE A 160 -19.99 23.87 35.15
C ILE A 160 -19.61 23.79 33.67
N ARG A 161 -19.96 24.82 32.86
CA ARG A 161 -19.56 24.87 31.43
C ARG A 161 -18.06 24.99 31.26
N LEU A 162 -17.39 25.82 32.06
CA LEU A 162 -15.94 25.96 32.04
C LEU A 162 -15.25 24.65 32.38
N GLY A 163 -15.72 23.94 33.41
CA GLY A 163 -15.22 22.60 33.77
C GLY A 163 -15.34 21.60 32.66
N LYS A 164 -16.47 21.55 31.94
CA LYS A 164 -16.66 20.71 30.77
C LYS A 164 -15.68 21.06 29.65
N SER A 165 -15.48 22.36 29.39
CA SER A 165 -14.53 22.79 28.33
C SER A 165 -13.09 22.41 28.65
N VAL A 166 -12.65 22.63 29.91
CA VAL A 166 -11.31 22.24 30.38
C VAL A 166 -11.12 20.72 30.26
N LYS A 167 -12.14 19.94 30.63
CA LYS A 167 -12.13 18.47 30.49
C LYS A 167 -11.99 18.06 29.03
N SER A 168 -12.79 18.64 28.12
CA SER A 168 -12.73 18.33 26.69
C SER A 168 -11.36 18.67 26.07
N ILE A 169 -10.76 19.80 26.41
CA ILE A 169 -9.42 20.17 25.95
C ILE A 169 -8.38 19.17 26.47
N SER A 170 -8.49 18.75 27.74
CA SER A 170 -7.59 17.76 28.32
C SER A 170 -7.69 16.38 27.66
N GLU A 171 -8.90 15.93 27.35
CA GLU A 171 -9.15 14.68 26.65
C GLU A 171 -8.59 14.74 25.23
N LEU A 172 -8.79 15.86 24.52
CA LEU A 172 -8.21 16.09 23.20
C LEU A 172 -6.67 16.06 23.24
N HIS A 173 -6.07 16.76 24.21
CA HIS A 173 -4.62 16.77 24.40
C HIS A 173 -4.07 15.35 24.63
N SER A 174 -4.67 14.58 25.56
CA SER A 174 -4.27 13.19 25.82
C SER A 174 -4.38 12.32 24.56
N SER A 175 -5.47 12.47 23.81
CA SER A 175 -5.71 11.75 22.58
C SER A 175 -4.68 12.05 21.49
N LEU A 176 -4.33 13.33 21.32
CA LEU A 176 -3.30 13.74 20.36
C LEU A 176 -1.91 13.22 20.76
N THR A 177 -1.58 13.27 22.04
CA THR A 177 -0.30 12.71 22.55
C THR A 177 -0.19 11.23 22.20
N THR A 178 -1.23 10.45 22.52
CA THR A 178 -1.24 9.01 22.22
C THR A 178 -1.12 8.71 20.70
N LEU A 179 -1.80 9.51 19.86
CA LEU A 179 -1.69 9.36 18.40
C LEU A 179 -0.29 9.67 17.85
N LEU A 180 0.41 10.63 18.42
CA LEU A 180 1.79 10.96 18.00
C LEU A 180 2.81 9.92 18.46
N GLU A 181 2.54 9.24 19.56
CA GLU A 181 3.37 8.15 20.08
C GLU A 181 3.12 6.82 19.36
N GLU A 182 2.09 6.71 18.52
CA GLU A 182 1.69 5.50 17.81
C GLU A 182 2.87 4.78 17.10
N LYS A 183 3.76 5.54 16.47
CA LYS A 183 4.93 5.01 15.76
C LYS A 183 6.00 4.40 16.70
N THR A 184 5.94 4.73 17.99
CA THR A 184 6.92 4.31 19.00
C THR A 184 6.32 3.41 20.07
N PHE A 185 5.11 2.87 19.83
CA PHE A 185 4.43 2.01 20.78
C PHE A 185 5.28 0.82 21.19
N GLN A 186 5.60 0.74 22.47
CA GLN A 186 6.17 -0.48 23.05
C GLN A 186 5.03 -1.46 23.30
N ILE A 187 5.02 -2.53 22.55
CA ILE A 187 4.04 -3.61 22.69
C ILE A 187 4.58 -4.60 23.72
N THR A 188 3.93 -4.68 24.87
CA THR A 188 4.30 -5.55 25.99
C THR A 188 3.18 -6.53 26.35
N PRO A 189 3.51 -7.71 26.90
CA PRO A 189 2.50 -8.58 27.48
C PRO A 189 1.79 -7.88 28.64
N LEU A 190 0.46 -7.94 28.66
CA LEU A 190 -0.36 -7.37 29.73
C LEU A 190 -1.62 -8.21 29.94
N ASN A 191 -2.19 -8.10 31.16
CA ASN A 191 -3.47 -8.72 31.49
C ASN A 191 -4.59 -7.74 31.15
N LEU A 192 -5.44 -8.10 30.20
CA LEU A 192 -6.55 -7.26 29.76
C LEU A 192 -7.48 -6.86 30.90
N CYS A 193 -7.82 -7.80 31.78
CA CYS A 193 -8.79 -7.55 32.85
C CYS A 193 -8.28 -6.53 33.88
N SER A 194 -6.98 -6.52 34.14
CA SER A 194 -6.36 -5.51 35.01
C SER A 194 -6.53 -4.10 34.43
N VAL A 195 -6.28 -3.95 33.13
CA VAL A 195 -6.41 -2.64 32.45
C VAL A 195 -7.88 -2.20 32.40
N VAL A 196 -8.80 -3.15 32.16
CA VAL A 196 -10.26 -2.88 32.19
C VAL A 196 -10.69 -2.40 33.57
N GLN A 197 -10.23 -3.03 34.65
CA GLN A 197 -10.54 -2.67 36.02
C GLN A 197 -10.10 -1.22 36.34
N ASP A 198 -8.84 -0.88 36.02
CA ASP A 198 -8.29 0.45 36.23
C ASP A 198 -9.15 1.55 35.57
N VAL A 199 -9.61 1.30 34.32
CA VAL A 199 -10.41 2.29 33.59
C VAL A 199 -11.83 2.39 34.16
N ILE A 200 -12.43 1.28 34.57
CA ILE A 200 -13.80 1.28 35.12
C ILE A 200 -13.89 2.01 36.45
N GLU A 201 -12.92 1.84 37.33
CA GLU A 201 -12.91 2.55 38.64
C GLU A 201 -13.03 4.07 38.44
N LEU A 202 -12.35 4.64 37.46
CA LEU A 202 -12.46 6.06 37.13
C LEU A 202 -13.87 6.43 36.64
N HIS A 203 -14.48 5.57 35.79
CA HIS A 203 -15.81 5.84 35.23
C HIS A 203 -16.94 5.65 36.25
N GLN A 204 -16.86 4.67 37.15
CA GLN A 204 -17.83 4.47 38.22
C GLN A 204 -17.96 5.73 39.12
N THR A 205 -16.85 6.37 39.45
CA THR A 205 -16.83 7.61 40.22
C THR A 205 -17.49 8.78 39.48
N ASN A 206 -17.27 8.87 38.13
CA ASN A 206 -17.81 9.97 37.34
C ASN A 206 -19.29 9.78 36.92
N TYR A 207 -19.80 8.53 36.90
CA TYR A 207 -21.14 8.18 36.43
C TYR A 207 -21.88 7.32 37.48
N PRO A 208 -22.19 7.88 38.69
CA PRO A 208 -22.75 7.10 39.80
C PRO A 208 -24.15 6.53 39.54
N LYS A 209 -24.87 7.03 38.52
CA LYS A 209 -26.21 6.53 38.13
C LYS A 209 -26.15 5.37 37.13
N ILE A 210 -24.97 5.02 36.60
CA ILE A 210 -24.81 3.92 35.65
C ILE A 210 -24.41 2.67 36.42
N HIS A 211 -25.10 1.56 36.15
CA HIS A 211 -24.76 0.27 36.73
C HIS A 211 -23.69 -0.43 35.87
N PHE A 212 -22.54 -0.76 36.46
CA PHE A 212 -21.45 -1.47 35.77
C PHE A 212 -21.47 -2.95 36.13
N GLU A 213 -21.57 -3.79 35.09
CA GLU A 213 -21.44 -5.27 35.19
C GLU A 213 -20.12 -5.69 34.54
N ILE A 214 -19.24 -6.34 35.33
CA ILE A 214 -17.92 -6.77 34.85
C ILE A 214 -17.83 -8.29 34.93
N GLN A 215 -17.61 -8.95 33.78
CA GLN A 215 -17.43 -10.39 33.65
C GLN A 215 -16.17 -10.68 32.81
N CYS A 216 -15.02 -10.27 33.31
CA CYS A 216 -13.75 -10.40 32.62
C CYS A 216 -13.01 -11.65 33.08
N SER A 217 -12.77 -12.59 32.17
CA SER A 217 -11.86 -13.72 32.40
C SER A 217 -10.44 -13.31 32.06
N PRO A 218 -9.47 -13.44 32.98
CA PRO A 218 -8.10 -13.04 32.73
C PRO A 218 -7.50 -13.77 31.51
N PHE A 219 -6.97 -12.98 30.57
CA PHE A 219 -6.08 -13.53 29.55
C PHE A 219 -4.96 -12.53 29.20
N GLU A 220 -3.81 -13.07 28.88
CA GLU A 220 -2.65 -12.28 28.45
C GLU A 220 -2.75 -11.93 26.97
N MET A 221 -2.47 -10.67 26.68
CA MET A 221 -2.37 -10.16 25.31
C MET A 221 -1.15 -9.24 25.17
N LYS A 222 -0.77 -8.92 23.95
CA LYS A 222 0.31 -7.98 23.66
C LYS A 222 -0.28 -6.66 23.17
N ALA A 223 -0.06 -5.58 23.89
CA ALA A 223 -0.50 -4.25 23.49
C ALA A 223 0.39 -3.15 24.14
N ASN A 224 0.20 -1.92 23.70
CA ASN A 224 0.64 -0.76 24.47
C ASN A 224 -0.42 -0.42 25.52
N GLU A 225 -0.05 -0.40 26.78
CA GLU A 225 -0.98 -0.20 27.89
C GLU A 225 -1.70 1.15 27.82
N ASN A 226 -0.98 2.22 27.52
CA ASN A 226 -1.56 3.58 27.45
C ASN A 226 -2.56 3.70 26.28
N ALA A 227 -2.23 3.13 25.12
CA ALA A 227 -3.12 3.12 23.96
C ALA A 227 -4.37 2.28 24.24
N LEU A 228 -4.23 1.13 24.90
CA LEU A 228 -5.37 0.31 25.30
C LEU A 228 -6.24 1.01 26.32
N LYS A 229 -5.67 1.66 27.35
CA LYS A 229 -6.41 2.50 28.30
C LYS A 229 -7.18 3.61 27.59
N GLN A 230 -6.59 4.24 26.57
CA GLN A 230 -7.26 5.29 25.78
C GLN A 230 -8.44 4.74 24.96
N ILE A 231 -8.29 3.57 24.34
CA ILE A 231 -9.40 2.89 23.63
C ILE A 231 -10.55 2.62 24.61
N LEU A 232 -10.25 1.98 25.74
CA LEU A 232 -11.26 1.64 26.76
C LEU A 232 -11.93 2.86 27.32
N HIS A 233 -11.16 3.92 27.64
CA HIS A 233 -11.69 5.19 28.13
C HIS A 233 -12.69 5.80 27.15
N ASN A 234 -12.37 5.86 25.86
CA ASN A 234 -13.26 6.42 24.84
C ASN A 234 -14.54 5.58 24.67
N LEU A 235 -14.42 4.26 24.63
CA LEU A 235 -15.60 3.38 24.48
C LEU A 235 -16.49 3.39 25.70
N ILE A 236 -15.93 3.30 26.91
CA ILE A 236 -16.70 3.31 28.16
C ILE A 236 -17.32 4.70 28.41
N SER A 237 -16.57 5.78 28.13
CA SER A 237 -17.11 7.13 28.20
C SER A 237 -18.32 7.32 27.29
N ASN A 238 -18.26 6.83 26.06
CA ASN A 238 -19.39 6.86 25.13
C ASN A 238 -20.56 6.03 25.65
N ALA A 239 -20.32 4.82 26.14
CA ALA A 239 -21.33 3.93 26.72
C ALA A 239 -22.05 4.59 27.93
N CYS A 240 -21.35 5.40 28.71
CA CYS A 240 -21.93 6.15 29.82
C CYS A 240 -22.67 7.42 29.36
N GLN A 241 -22.07 8.20 28.47
CA GLN A 241 -22.59 9.51 28.03
C GLN A 241 -23.89 9.38 27.23
N TYR A 242 -24.02 8.34 26.41
CA TYR A 242 -25.21 8.09 25.57
C TYR A 242 -26.16 7.07 26.16
N ASN A 243 -25.96 6.74 27.42
CA ASN A 243 -26.85 5.81 28.15
C ASN A 243 -28.16 6.46 28.56
N LYS A 244 -29.11 5.63 28.95
CA LYS A 244 -30.36 6.05 29.63
C LYS A 244 -30.08 6.33 31.10
N GLU A 245 -30.93 7.11 31.72
CA GLU A 245 -30.86 7.30 33.16
C GLU A 245 -31.08 5.96 33.88
N ASN A 246 -30.22 5.63 34.83
CA ASN A 246 -30.15 4.34 35.53
C ASN A 246 -29.93 3.14 34.60
N GLY A 247 -29.29 3.37 33.46
CA GLY A 247 -28.91 2.29 32.54
C GLY A 247 -27.71 1.50 33.02
N TYR A 248 -27.29 0.52 32.22
CA TYR A 248 -26.13 -0.30 32.53
C TYR A 248 -25.06 -0.23 31.45
N VAL A 249 -23.81 -0.51 31.83
CA VAL A 249 -22.68 -0.80 30.95
C VAL A 249 -22.12 -2.14 31.38
N LYS A 250 -22.20 -3.11 30.46
CA LYS A 250 -21.71 -4.47 30.67
C LYS A 250 -20.43 -4.70 29.91
N ILE A 251 -19.39 -5.16 30.63
CA ILE A 251 -18.08 -5.41 30.07
C ILE A 251 -17.72 -6.87 30.33
N TYR A 252 -17.51 -7.63 29.27
CA TYR A 252 -17.22 -9.07 29.40
C TYR A 252 -16.28 -9.56 28.33
N THR A 253 -15.57 -10.68 28.63
CA THR A 253 -14.71 -11.36 27.68
C THR A 253 -15.34 -12.67 27.21
N LYS A 254 -15.28 -12.92 25.91
CA LYS A 254 -15.71 -14.17 25.29
C LYS A 254 -14.84 -14.47 24.07
N GLU A 255 -14.31 -15.67 23.95
CA GLU A 255 -13.55 -16.13 22.75
C GLU A 255 -12.40 -15.19 22.36
N LYS A 256 -11.60 -14.73 23.34
CA LYS A 256 -10.52 -13.74 23.16
C LYS A 256 -10.99 -12.39 22.62
N LYS A 257 -12.25 -12.06 22.78
CA LYS A 257 -12.80 -10.73 22.49
C LYS A 257 -13.27 -10.07 23.75
N LEU A 258 -13.11 -8.76 23.81
CA LEU A 258 -13.72 -7.92 24.84
C LEU A 258 -14.97 -7.27 24.27
N PHE A 259 -16.06 -7.35 24.98
CA PHE A 259 -17.33 -6.71 24.65
C PHE A 259 -17.62 -5.59 25.65
N ILE A 260 -18.09 -4.45 25.14
CA ILE A 260 -18.56 -3.32 25.91
C ILE A 260 -19.97 -3.01 25.40
N GLU A 261 -20.97 -3.34 26.21
CA GLU A 261 -22.39 -3.18 25.90
C GLU A 261 -23.02 -2.10 26.76
N ASP A 262 -23.84 -1.26 26.17
CA ASP A 262 -24.63 -0.24 26.86
C ASP A 262 -26.14 -0.42 26.61
N SER A 263 -26.95 0.08 27.53
CA SER A 263 -28.41 0.12 27.42
C SER A 263 -28.93 1.47 26.89
N GLY A 264 -28.08 2.21 26.18
CA GLY A 264 -28.34 3.58 25.75
C GLY A 264 -29.33 3.72 24.60
N VAL A 265 -29.26 4.84 23.92
CA VAL A 265 -30.17 5.20 22.82
C VAL A 265 -29.83 4.50 21.50
N GLY A 266 -28.69 3.80 21.44
CA GLY A 266 -28.20 3.15 20.24
C GLY A 266 -27.64 4.12 19.19
N ILE A 267 -27.12 3.56 18.11
CA ILE A 267 -26.44 4.25 17.01
C ILE A 267 -27.25 4.03 15.73
N LYS A 268 -27.65 5.10 15.05
CA LYS A 268 -28.47 5.02 13.84
C LYS A 268 -27.71 4.41 12.65
N GLU A 269 -26.43 4.72 12.48
CA GLU A 269 -25.60 4.26 11.37
C GLU A 269 -24.28 3.69 11.90
N PRO A 270 -24.27 2.44 12.45
CA PRO A 270 -23.09 1.87 13.08
C PRO A 270 -21.87 1.78 12.14
N GLN A 271 -22.08 1.61 10.84
CA GLN A 271 -21.02 1.50 9.85
C GLN A 271 -20.27 2.83 9.60
N LYS A 272 -20.86 3.97 9.94
CA LYS A 272 -20.30 5.29 9.69
C LYS A 272 -19.62 5.92 10.89
N ILE A 273 -19.80 5.38 12.10
CA ILE A 273 -19.31 6.01 13.34
C ILE A 273 -17.78 6.14 13.43
N PHE A 274 -17.05 5.36 12.67
CA PHE A 274 -15.60 5.44 12.57
C PHE A 274 -15.12 6.37 11.45
N GLN A 275 -16.04 7.04 10.73
CA GLN A 275 -15.69 8.05 9.73
C GLN A 275 -15.49 9.40 10.43
N ARG A 276 -14.42 10.09 10.04
CA ARG A 276 -14.13 11.44 10.52
C ARG A 276 -15.32 12.36 10.21
N GLU A 277 -15.74 13.19 11.18
CA GLU A 277 -16.90 14.10 11.08
C GLU A 277 -18.28 13.46 11.30
N TYR A 278 -18.41 12.15 11.46
CA TYR A 278 -19.67 11.57 11.89
C TYR A 278 -19.84 11.74 13.39
N SER A 279 -20.51 12.82 13.81
CA SER A 279 -20.87 13.04 15.21
C SER A 279 -22.37 13.27 15.34
N ALA A 280 -23.02 12.48 16.20
CA ALA A 280 -24.37 12.75 16.63
C ALA A 280 -24.33 13.80 17.74
N GLN A 281 -24.90 14.97 17.49
CA GLN A 281 -25.15 16.08 18.43
C GLN A 281 -24.13 16.26 19.57
N ASN A 282 -23.32 17.33 19.50
CA ASN A 282 -22.44 17.87 20.55
C ASN A 282 -21.18 17.07 20.93
N SER A 283 -20.69 16.14 20.14
CA SER A 283 -19.36 15.55 20.36
C SER A 283 -18.37 15.95 19.25
N SER A 284 -17.08 16.02 19.58
CA SER A 284 -16.04 16.38 18.59
C SER A 284 -15.86 15.36 17.46
N GLY A 285 -16.50 14.18 17.53
CA GLY A 285 -16.34 13.08 16.57
C GLY A 285 -14.95 12.44 16.59
N LEU A 286 -14.03 12.94 17.40
CA LEU A 286 -12.63 12.51 17.43
C LEU A 286 -12.41 11.20 18.21
N GLY A 287 -13.22 10.90 19.23
CA GLY A 287 -13.01 9.77 20.13
C GLY A 287 -12.99 8.41 19.41
N LEU A 288 -13.95 8.16 18.52
CA LEU A 288 -14.03 6.89 17.78
C LEU A 288 -13.04 6.82 16.62
N ASP A 289 -12.66 7.95 16.01
CA ASP A 289 -11.56 8.00 15.02
C ASP A 289 -10.23 7.58 15.67
N ILE A 290 -9.97 8.10 16.89
CA ILE A 290 -8.79 7.73 17.69
C ILE A 290 -8.82 6.23 18.04
N VAL A 291 -9.96 5.72 18.51
CA VAL A 291 -10.13 4.29 18.82
C VAL A 291 -9.77 3.44 17.61
N LYS A 292 -10.31 3.77 16.43
CA LYS A 292 -10.02 3.04 15.19
C LYS A 292 -8.52 3.04 14.87
N ARG A 293 -7.88 4.20 14.91
CA ARG A 293 -6.44 4.33 14.61
C ARG A 293 -5.57 3.57 15.59
N LEU A 294 -5.85 3.64 16.89
CA LEU A 294 -5.11 2.90 17.91
C LEU A 294 -5.31 1.39 17.77
N CYS A 295 -6.52 0.95 17.41
CA CYS A 295 -6.79 -0.46 17.11
C CYS A 295 -6.00 -0.93 15.88
N GLU A 296 -5.98 -0.14 14.80
CA GLU A 296 -5.19 -0.43 13.59
C GLU A 296 -3.68 -0.53 13.91
N ALA A 297 -3.14 0.40 14.72
CA ALA A 297 -1.74 0.42 15.13
C ALA A 297 -1.31 -0.80 15.95
N MET A 298 -2.24 -1.39 16.69
CA MET A 298 -1.99 -2.59 17.52
C MET A 298 -2.53 -3.89 16.90
N ASN A 299 -3.03 -3.86 15.65
CA ASN A 299 -3.69 -4.99 14.98
C ASN A 299 -4.88 -5.56 15.77
N ILE A 300 -5.62 -4.71 16.47
CA ILE A 300 -6.85 -5.04 17.18
C ILE A 300 -8.03 -4.82 16.22
N GLN A 301 -8.89 -5.83 16.08
CA GLN A 301 -10.09 -5.69 15.26
C GLN A 301 -11.23 -5.11 16.11
N ILE A 302 -11.86 -4.03 15.64
CA ILE A 302 -13.01 -3.41 16.31
C ILE A 302 -14.26 -3.56 15.45
N ASP A 303 -15.33 -4.04 16.06
CA ASP A 303 -16.65 -4.13 15.45
C ASP A 303 -17.71 -3.49 16.37
N VAL A 304 -18.83 -3.07 15.77
CA VAL A 304 -19.96 -2.49 16.49
C VAL A 304 -21.27 -3.05 15.97
N THR A 305 -22.14 -3.37 16.91
CA THR A 305 -23.54 -3.66 16.66
C THR A 305 -24.40 -2.73 17.50
N SER A 306 -25.52 -2.29 16.97
CA SER A 306 -26.39 -1.38 17.68
C SER A 306 -27.86 -1.54 17.29
N SER A 307 -28.72 -1.26 18.23
CA SER A 307 -30.17 -1.24 18.10
C SER A 307 -30.77 -0.06 18.91
N ASN A 308 -32.08 0.12 18.87
CA ASN A 308 -32.75 1.12 19.70
C ASN A 308 -32.71 0.84 21.22
N GLN A 309 -32.09 -0.29 21.63
CA GLN A 309 -31.98 -0.71 23.02
C GLN A 309 -30.54 -0.56 23.57
N GLY A 310 -29.60 -0.09 22.74
CA GLY A 310 -28.23 0.12 23.13
C GLY A 310 -27.24 -0.28 22.05
N SER A 311 -25.94 -0.21 22.35
CA SER A 311 -24.85 -0.56 21.45
C SER A 311 -23.92 -1.57 22.11
N SER A 312 -23.23 -2.35 21.28
CA SER A 312 -22.18 -3.27 21.70
C SER A 312 -20.97 -3.11 20.81
N PHE A 313 -19.85 -2.76 21.40
CA PHE A 313 -18.54 -2.74 20.77
C PHE A 313 -17.79 -4.01 21.11
N SER A 314 -17.11 -4.61 20.14
CA SER A 314 -16.24 -5.77 20.34
C SER A 314 -14.83 -5.50 19.86
N LEU A 315 -13.84 -5.85 20.69
CA LEU A 315 -12.42 -5.79 20.40
C LEU A 315 -11.86 -7.22 20.32
N ALA A 316 -11.34 -7.63 19.16
CA ALA A 316 -10.68 -8.91 18.97
C ALA A 316 -9.15 -8.71 18.93
N PHE A 317 -8.44 -9.49 19.74
CA PHE A 317 -7.01 -9.37 19.99
C PHE A 317 -6.20 -10.51 19.35
#